data_076e76c6f138a37c31a40ce2d5d45394
#
_entry.id   076e76c6f138a37c31a40ce2d5d45394
#
_cell.length_a   1.000
_cell.length_b   1.000
_cell.length_c   1.000
_cell.angle_alpha   90.00
_cell.angle_beta   90.00
_cell.angle_gamma   90.00
#
_symmetry.space_group_name_H-M   'P 1'
#
loop_
_entity.id
_entity.type
_entity.pdbx_description
1 polymer ?
#
loop_
_entity_poly.entity_id
_entity_poly.type
_entity_poly.pdbx_seq_one_letter_code
_entity_poly.pdbx_strand_id
1 'polypeptide(L)'
;MTQVAVLAGGVGAARLLRGLVDVVPPEGVTAIVNTGDDMVLHGLAICPDIDTVTYTLADAIDPERGWGLRDESWHAMEALSRYGGATWFRLGDRDLATHLYRTQRLAEGQGLAAVTAEIAAAWGLALRIVPATEQPLRTMITLAENEGGAAVIGVGVAAGQEISFQDYFVRLQHAVAVSGVRFAGAEAAQPAPGVLAAIAGAEVVVVAPSNPIVSIGPVMAVPGIRDAVAARRDDVVAVSPLVGGKALKGPADRLLRELGHADSVVGVARLYAPFAGTLVIDEADAELAEDVRAAGLRCVVTDTIMRDPAAAAALCEVVLGR
;
A
#
# COMPACT_ATOMS: atom_id res chain seq x y z
N MET A 1 13.52 -8.56 -22.05
CA MET A 1 12.18 -8.11 -21.58
C MET A 1 12.41 -7.34 -20.31
N THR A 2 12.02 -6.08 -20.25
CA THR A 2 12.21 -5.22 -19.08
C THR A 2 11.57 -5.84 -17.85
N GLN A 3 12.33 -6.01 -16.77
CA GLN A 3 11.85 -6.54 -15.50
C GLN A 3 11.71 -5.40 -14.50
N VAL A 4 10.53 -5.23 -13.93
CA VAL A 4 10.21 -4.17 -12.97
C VAL A 4 9.67 -4.79 -11.69
N ALA A 5 10.27 -4.45 -10.55
CA ALA A 5 9.74 -4.78 -9.23
C ALA A 5 9.10 -3.52 -8.64
N VAL A 6 7.88 -3.62 -8.13
CA VAL A 6 7.14 -2.49 -7.56
C VAL A 6 6.81 -2.78 -6.11
N LEU A 7 7.30 -1.94 -5.19
CA LEU A 7 6.85 -1.94 -3.79
C LEU A 7 5.51 -1.20 -3.74
N ALA A 8 4.47 -1.89 -3.33
CA ALA A 8 3.09 -1.46 -3.52
C ALA A 8 2.25 -1.57 -2.25
N GLY A 9 1.35 -0.60 -2.03
CA GLY A 9 0.32 -0.64 -1.00
C GLY A 9 -0.81 0.33 -1.33
N GLY A 10 -2.04 -0.15 -1.27
CA GLY A 10 -3.24 0.66 -1.46
C GLY A 10 -3.48 1.18 -2.88
N VAL A 11 -4.36 2.17 -2.97
CA VAL A 11 -4.96 2.67 -4.22
C VAL A 11 -3.94 3.36 -5.14
N GLY A 12 -2.99 4.12 -4.57
CA GLY A 12 -1.96 4.81 -5.36
C GLY A 12 -1.08 3.83 -6.14
N ALA A 13 -0.63 2.78 -5.47
CA ALA A 13 0.14 1.71 -6.10
C ALA A 13 -0.66 0.96 -7.16
N ALA A 14 -1.92 0.64 -6.89
CA ALA A 14 -2.79 -0.07 -7.83
C ALA A 14 -2.98 0.73 -9.14
N ARG A 15 -3.14 2.06 -9.04
CA ARG A 15 -3.23 2.93 -10.22
C ARG A 15 -1.92 3.00 -11.01
N LEU A 16 -0.78 3.10 -10.31
CA LEU A 16 0.53 3.08 -10.97
C LEU A 16 0.74 1.75 -11.70
N LEU A 17 0.45 0.62 -11.05
CA LEU A 17 0.55 -0.71 -11.66
C LEU A 17 -0.36 -0.84 -12.89
N ARG A 18 -1.56 -0.26 -12.85
CA ARG A 18 -2.47 -0.24 -14.00
C ARG A 18 -1.86 0.50 -15.19
N GLY A 19 -1.22 1.65 -14.98
CA GLY A 19 -0.47 2.35 -16.02
C GLY A 19 0.79 1.61 -16.47
N LEU A 20 1.48 0.94 -15.54
CA LEU A 20 2.73 0.24 -15.83
C LEU A 20 2.54 -0.94 -16.79
N VAL A 21 1.45 -1.68 -16.67
CA VAL A 21 1.13 -2.81 -17.57
C VAL A 21 0.72 -2.37 -18.98
N ASP A 22 0.46 -1.09 -19.20
CA ASP A 22 0.26 -0.52 -20.53
C ASP A 22 1.60 -0.13 -21.21
N VAL A 23 2.69 0.01 -20.42
CA VAL A 23 4.03 0.46 -20.87
C VAL A 23 5.02 -0.71 -20.92
N VAL A 24 4.90 -1.68 -20.03
CA VAL A 24 5.77 -2.86 -19.92
C VAL A 24 4.92 -4.12 -20.06
N PRO A 25 5.37 -5.15 -20.80
CA PRO A 25 4.67 -6.43 -20.82
C PRO A 25 4.39 -6.93 -19.39
N PRO A 26 3.14 -7.29 -19.07
CA PRO A 26 2.74 -7.63 -17.71
C PRO A 26 3.59 -8.74 -17.07
N GLU A 27 4.07 -9.70 -17.84
CA GLU A 27 4.92 -10.79 -17.37
C GLU A 27 6.29 -10.31 -16.85
N GLY A 28 6.69 -9.09 -17.23
CA GLY A 28 7.89 -8.41 -16.74
C GLY A 28 7.66 -7.65 -15.42
N VAL A 29 6.43 -7.57 -14.91
CA VAL A 29 6.09 -6.80 -13.73
C VAL A 29 5.85 -7.71 -12.52
N THR A 30 6.52 -7.41 -11.40
CA THR A 30 6.26 -8.04 -10.11
C THR A 30 5.85 -6.97 -9.09
N ALA A 31 4.61 -7.01 -8.62
CA ALA A 31 4.12 -6.18 -7.54
C ALA A 31 4.36 -6.88 -6.19
N ILE A 32 5.20 -6.28 -5.32
CA ILE A 32 5.45 -6.72 -3.95
C ILE A 32 4.53 -5.91 -3.05
N VAL A 33 3.46 -6.55 -2.57
CA VAL A 33 2.33 -5.85 -1.96
C VAL A 33 2.40 -5.92 -0.44
N ASN A 34 2.09 -4.79 0.20
CA ASN A 34 1.96 -4.66 1.64
C ASN A 34 0.98 -5.69 2.24
N THR A 35 1.39 -6.31 3.33
CA THR A 35 0.59 -7.23 4.15
C THR A 35 0.40 -6.73 5.58
N GLY A 36 0.91 -5.52 5.89
CA GLY A 36 0.80 -4.92 7.23
C GLY A 36 -0.63 -4.57 7.65
N ASP A 37 -1.54 -4.51 6.67
CA ASP A 37 -2.95 -4.17 6.86
C ASP A 37 -3.86 -5.39 6.82
N ASP A 38 -3.29 -6.57 6.59
CA ASP A 38 -4.02 -7.84 6.58
C ASP A 38 -4.62 -8.13 7.95
N MET A 39 -5.80 -8.71 7.97
CA MET A 39 -6.49 -9.04 9.21
C MET A 39 -7.35 -10.30 9.08
N VAL A 40 -7.79 -10.82 10.22
CA VAL A 40 -8.84 -11.82 10.27
C VAL A 40 -10.12 -11.17 10.77
N LEU A 41 -11.17 -11.18 9.96
CA LEU A 41 -12.48 -10.65 10.32
C LEU A 41 -13.55 -11.69 9.98
N HIS A 42 -14.46 -11.97 10.92
CA HIS A 42 -15.47 -13.04 10.80
C HIS A 42 -14.88 -14.42 10.48
N GLY A 43 -13.62 -14.68 10.89
CA GLY A 43 -12.89 -15.91 10.57
C GLY A 43 -12.30 -15.93 9.15
N LEU A 44 -12.47 -14.88 8.37
CA LEU A 44 -11.95 -14.76 7.01
C LEU A 44 -10.61 -14.00 6.98
N ALA A 45 -9.69 -14.49 6.15
CA ALA A 45 -8.44 -13.80 5.85
C ALA A 45 -8.70 -12.66 4.85
N ILE A 46 -8.53 -11.43 5.30
CA ILE A 46 -8.73 -10.20 4.53
C ILE A 46 -7.38 -9.58 4.23
N CYS A 47 -7.08 -9.34 2.97
CA CYS A 47 -5.82 -8.75 2.50
C CYS A 47 -6.11 -7.49 1.65
N PRO A 48 -6.41 -6.34 2.28
CA PRO A 48 -7.00 -5.18 1.60
C PRO A 48 -6.15 -4.63 0.46
N ASP A 49 -4.83 -4.58 0.63
CA ASP A 49 -3.94 -4.03 -0.40
C ASP A 49 -3.77 -4.99 -1.57
N ILE A 50 -3.64 -6.29 -1.32
CA ILE A 50 -3.60 -7.33 -2.36
C ILE A 50 -4.90 -7.31 -3.18
N ASP A 51 -6.05 -7.20 -2.52
CA ASP A 51 -7.35 -7.18 -3.17
C ASP A 51 -7.54 -5.90 -3.98
N THR A 52 -7.17 -4.73 -3.43
CA THR A 52 -7.21 -3.46 -4.14
C THR A 52 -6.35 -3.49 -5.41
N VAL A 53 -5.14 -4.03 -5.34
CA VAL A 53 -4.24 -4.18 -6.50
C VAL A 53 -4.88 -5.13 -7.53
N THR A 54 -5.33 -6.29 -7.08
CA THR A 54 -5.94 -7.32 -7.95
C THR A 54 -7.17 -6.77 -8.67
N TYR A 55 -8.10 -6.16 -7.93
CA TYR A 55 -9.36 -5.66 -8.50
C TYR A 55 -9.15 -4.45 -9.41
N THR A 56 -8.16 -3.59 -9.10
CA THR A 56 -7.83 -2.46 -9.98
C THR A 56 -7.25 -2.95 -11.31
N LEU A 57 -6.32 -3.91 -11.27
CA LEU A 57 -5.69 -4.45 -12.48
C LEU A 57 -6.67 -5.25 -13.33
N ALA A 58 -7.66 -5.90 -12.70
CA ALA A 58 -8.73 -6.63 -13.39
C ALA A 58 -9.87 -5.71 -13.89
N ASP A 59 -9.74 -4.39 -13.74
CA ASP A 59 -10.81 -3.41 -14.03
C ASP A 59 -12.15 -3.76 -13.34
N ALA A 60 -12.09 -4.34 -12.15
CA ALA A 60 -13.24 -4.81 -11.38
C ALA A 60 -13.50 -3.99 -10.11
N ILE A 61 -12.59 -3.08 -9.75
CA ILE A 61 -12.73 -2.22 -8.58
C ILE A 61 -13.89 -1.26 -8.75
N ASP A 62 -14.56 -0.90 -7.65
CA ASP A 62 -15.57 0.16 -7.66
C ASP A 62 -14.88 1.53 -7.82
N PRO A 63 -15.20 2.27 -8.90
CA PRO A 63 -14.51 3.52 -9.21
C PRO A 63 -14.87 4.68 -8.26
N GLU A 64 -16.07 4.64 -7.65
CA GLU A 64 -16.54 5.70 -6.77
C GLU A 64 -15.96 5.54 -5.37
N ARG A 65 -16.02 4.32 -4.82
CA ARG A 65 -15.45 4.01 -3.50
C ARG A 65 -13.92 3.92 -3.55
N GLY A 66 -13.38 3.38 -4.66
CA GLY A 66 -11.95 3.10 -4.81
C GLY A 66 -11.47 1.91 -3.97
N TRP A 67 -12.40 1.04 -3.52
CA TRP A 67 -12.17 -0.23 -2.85
C TRP A 67 -13.35 -1.17 -3.07
N GLY A 68 -13.12 -2.47 -2.89
CA GLY A 68 -14.09 -3.52 -3.15
C GLY A 68 -14.44 -3.67 -4.63
N LEU A 69 -15.34 -4.57 -4.94
CA LEU A 69 -15.75 -4.85 -6.32
C LEU A 69 -16.86 -3.89 -6.79
N ARG A 70 -16.91 -3.65 -8.08
CA ARG A 70 -18.01 -2.95 -8.75
C ARG A 70 -19.30 -3.77 -8.60
N ASP A 71 -20.43 -3.08 -8.55
CA ASP A 71 -21.78 -3.68 -8.48
C ASP A 71 -21.96 -4.63 -7.27
N GLU A 72 -21.39 -4.28 -6.13
CA GLU A 72 -21.54 -5.02 -4.89
C GLU A 72 -22.94 -4.88 -4.30
N SER A 73 -23.41 -5.97 -3.69
CA SER A 73 -24.51 -5.97 -2.73
C SER A 73 -23.98 -6.22 -1.29
N TRP A 74 -24.84 -6.04 -0.30
CA TRP A 74 -24.43 -6.00 1.10
C TRP A 74 -25.31 -6.89 2.00
N HIS A 75 -25.98 -7.89 1.40
CA HIS A 75 -26.96 -8.73 2.08
C HIS A 75 -26.37 -9.51 3.26
N ALA A 76 -25.15 -10.03 3.09
CA ALA A 76 -24.45 -10.73 4.17
C ALA A 76 -24.14 -9.78 5.35
N MET A 77 -23.66 -8.56 5.09
CA MET A 77 -23.38 -7.58 6.13
C MET A 77 -24.66 -7.10 6.83
N GLU A 78 -25.74 -6.89 6.09
CA GLU A 78 -27.05 -6.55 6.62
C GLU A 78 -27.61 -7.66 7.52
N ALA A 79 -27.48 -8.92 7.09
CA ALA A 79 -27.88 -10.07 7.90
C ALA A 79 -27.05 -10.18 9.18
N LEU A 80 -25.70 -9.99 9.06
CA LEU A 80 -24.77 -10.06 10.17
C LEU A 80 -25.06 -9.00 11.25
N SER A 81 -25.50 -7.81 10.85
CA SER A 81 -25.85 -6.73 11.78
C SER A 81 -26.99 -7.13 12.73
N ARG A 82 -27.93 -7.99 12.29
CA ARG A 82 -29.04 -8.49 13.12
C ARG A 82 -28.56 -9.36 14.27
N TYR A 83 -27.38 -9.98 14.12
CA TYR A 83 -26.75 -10.80 15.16
C TYR A 83 -25.80 -9.98 16.05
N GLY A 84 -25.68 -8.65 15.83
CA GLY A 84 -24.74 -7.81 16.54
C GLY A 84 -23.29 -7.99 16.09
N GLY A 85 -23.06 -8.61 14.93
CA GLY A 85 -21.74 -8.80 14.36
C GLY A 85 -21.07 -7.47 13.95
N ALA A 86 -19.74 -7.46 13.88
CA ALA A 86 -18.98 -6.29 13.47
C ALA A 86 -19.23 -5.96 11.99
N THR A 87 -19.72 -4.75 11.71
CA THR A 87 -20.05 -4.28 10.36
C THR A 87 -19.30 -3.00 9.97
N TRP A 88 -18.38 -2.57 10.80
CA TRP A 88 -17.58 -1.36 10.58
C TRP A 88 -16.62 -1.50 9.38
N PHE A 89 -16.11 -2.71 9.13
CA PHE A 89 -15.37 -3.03 7.91
C PHE A 89 -16.32 -3.76 6.96
N ARG A 90 -16.72 -3.07 5.91
CA ARG A 90 -17.74 -3.58 4.99
C ARG A 90 -17.13 -4.53 3.98
N LEU A 91 -17.69 -5.74 3.89
CA LEU A 91 -17.37 -6.75 2.89
C LEU A 91 -18.55 -6.88 1.93
N GLY A 92 -18.31 -6.71 0.64
CA GLY A 92 -19.32 -6.92 -0.38
C GLY A 92 -19.64 -8.41 -0.57
N ASP A 93 -20.83 -8.74 -1.04
CA ASP A 93 -21.25 -10.13 -1.21
C ASP A 93 -20.39 -10.89 -2.24
N ARG A 94 -19.90 -10.18 -3.29
CA ARG A 94 -18.97 -10.72 -4.28
C ARG A 94 -17.54 -10.80 -3.75
N ASP A 95 -17.10 -9.79 -3.01
CA ASP A 95 -15.80 -9.73 -2.37
C ASP A 95 -15.62 -10.87 -1.35
N LEU A 96 -16.71 -11.25 -0.65
CA LEU A 96 -16.72 -12.41 0.26
C LEU A 96 -16.23 -13.69 -0.42
N ALA A 97 -16.46 -13.88 -1.71
CA ALA A 97 -15.97 -15.07 -2.43
C ALA A 97 -14.45 -15.14 -2.46
N THR A 98 -13.77 -14.01 -2.65
CA THR A 98 -12.30 -13.94 -2.59
C THR A 98 -11.78 -14.28 -1.20
N HIS A 99 -12.42 -13.74 -0.16
CA HIS A 99 -12.01 -14.01 1.23
C HIS A 99 -12.27 -15.44 1.66
N LEU A 100 -13.41 -16.03 1.26
CA LEU A 100 -13.74 -17.43 1.51
C LEU A 100 -12.71 -18.35 0.83
N TYR A 101 -12.45 -18.13 -0.45
CA TYR A 101 -11.45 -18.90 -1.21
C TYR A 101 -10.08 -18.83 -0.55
N ARG A 102 -9.60 -17.60 -0.29
CA ARG A 102 -8.30 -17.40 0.36
C ARG A 102 -8.23 -18.11 1.71
N THR A 103 -9.25 -17.96 2.54
CA THR A 103 -9.29 -18.56 3.87
C THR A 103 -9.26 -20.09 3.80
N GLN A 104 -10.02 -20.68 2.88
CA GLN A 104 -10.02 -22.12 2.66
C GLN A 104 -8.64 -22.62 2.23
N ARG A 105 -8.01 -21.97 1.23
CA ARG A 105 -6.71 -22.41 0.72
C ARG A 105 -5.60 -22.29 1.77
N LEU A 106 -5.63 -21.23 2.58
CA LEU A 106 -4.70 -21.06 3.70
C LEU A 106 -4.91 -22.15 4.76
N ALA A 107 -6.16 -22.53 5.06
CA ALA A 107 -6.48 -23.61 5.99
C ALA A 107 -6.05 -24.99 5.45
N GLU A 108 -5.99 -25.17 4.14
CA GLU A 108 -5.44 -26.34 3.46
C GLU A 108 -3.90 -26.39 3.48
N GLY A 109 -3.25 -25.38 4.06
CA GLY A 109 -1.78 -25.29 4.21
C GLY A 109 -1.06 -24.65 3.03
N GLN A 110 -1.79 -24.00 2.10
CA GLN A 110 -1.14 -23.22 1.05
C GLN A 110 -0.57 -21.92 1.60
N GLY A 111 0.57 -21.45 1.05
CA GLY A 111 1.13 -20.14 1.37
C GLY A 111 0.35 -18.99 0.71
N LEU A 112 0.37 -17.82 1.34
CA LEU A 112 -0.35 -16.65 0.83
C LEU A 112 0.10 -16.24 -0.59
N ALA A 113 1.38 -16.42 -0.92
CA ALA A 113 1.89 -16.12 -2.26
C ALA A 113 1.28 -17.03 -3.34
N ALA A 114 1.14 -18.32 -3.04
CA ALA A 114 0.50 -19.27 -3.96
C ALA A 114 -1.00 -18.94 -4.13
N VAL A 115 -1.70 -18.68 -3.04
CA VAL A 115 -3.13 -18.32 -3.07
C VAL A 115 -3.36 -17.00 -3.80
N THR A 116 -2.48 -16.02 -3.61
CA THR A 116 -2.52 -14.74 -4.34
C THR A 116 -2.35 -14.97 -5.85
N ALA A 117 -1.41 -15.84 -6.25
CA ALA A 117 -1.20 -16.16 -7.65
C ALA A 117 -2.43 -16.90 -8.27
N GLU A 118 -3.07 -17.82 -7.53
CA GLU A 118 -4.31 -18.49 -7.94
C GLU A 118 -5.44 -17.47 -8.18
N ILE A 119 -5.61 -16.52 -7.24
CA ILE A 119 -6.62 -15.46 -7.36
C ILE A 119 -6.30 -14.55 -8.55
N ALA A 120 -5.06 -14.08 -8.69
CA ALA A 120 -4.64 -13.24 -9.81
C ALA A 120 -4.89 -13.94 -11.17
N ALA A 121 -4.56 -15.22 -11.28
CA ALA A 121 -4.83 -16.02 -12.48
C ALA A 121 -6.33 -16.16 -12.79
N ALA A 122 -7.16 -16.34 -11.76
CA ALA A 122 -8.62 -16.40 -11.91
C ALA A 122 -9.21 -15.07 -12.43
N TRP A 123 -8.56 -13.94 -12.12
CA TRP A 123 -8.87 -12.61 -12.67
C TRP A 123 -8.19 -12.33 -14.03
N GLY A 124 -7.46 -13.29 -14.61
CA GLY A 124 -6.79 -13.15 -15.92
C GLY A 124 -5.58 -12.24 -15.91
N LEU A 125 -4.95 -12.02 -14.75
CA LEU A 125 -3.79 -11.14 -14.63
C LEU A 125 -2.50 -11.90 -14.98
N ALA A 126 -1.69 -11.31 -15.86
CA ALA A 126 -0.42 -11.90 -16.32
C ALA A 126 0.80 -11.40 -15.51
N LEU A 127 0.68 -10.26 -14.78
CA LEU A 127 1.73 -9.81 -13.90
C LEU A 127 1.76 -10.64 -12.60
N ARG A 128 2.89 -10.60 -11.92
CA ARG A 128 3.03 -11.29 -10.63
C ARG A 128 2.64 -10.36 -9.49
N ILE A 129 1.66 -10.76 -8.68
CA ILE A 129 1.31 -10.12 -7.42
C ILE A 129 1.82 -11.04 -6.30
N VAL A 130 2.71 -10.52 -5.45
CA VAL A 130 3.36 -11.28 -4.38
C VAL A 130 3.19 -10.53 -3.07
N PRO A 131 2.71 -11.15 -1.98
CA PRO A 131 2.71 -10.52 -0.67
C PRO A 131 4.15 -10.21 -0.23
N ALA A 132 4.37 -9.16 0.53
CA ALA A 132 5.70 -8.85 1.07
C ALA A 132 6.22 -9.98 1.97
N THR A 133 5.32 -10.59 2.73
CA THR A 133 5.57 -11.76 3.59
C THR A 133 4.35 -12.65 3.68
N GLU A 134 4.54 -13.93 4.02
CA GLU A 134 3.46 -14.87 4.31
C GLU A 134 3.18 -14.99 5.82
N GLN A 135 4.06 -14.43 6.65
CA GLN A 135 3.89 -14.43 8.10
C GLN A 135 2.99 -13.26 8.53
N PRO A 136 2.29 -13.40 9.67
CA PRO A 136 1.48 -12.33 10.22
C PRO A 136 2.32 -11.07 10.50
N LEU A 137 2.02 -10.00 9.77
CA LEU A 137 2.57 -8.67 9.96
C LEU A 137 1.39 -7.72 10.21
N ARG A 138 1.50 -6.86 11.21
CA ARG A 138 0.41 -5.92 11.55
C ARG A 138 0.95 -4.52 11.78
N THR A 139 0.40 -3.57 11.05
CA THR A 139 0.62 -2.14 11.32
C THR A 139 -0.20 -1.73 12.54
N MET A 140 0.51 -1.38 13.61
CA MET A 140 -0.07 -0.94 14.88
C MET A 140 0.14 0.56 15.03
N ILE A 141 -0.91 1.25 15.43
CA ILE A 141 -0.96 2.70 15.62
C ILE A 141 -1.08 3.01 17.09
N THR A 142 -0.16 3.80 17.64
CA THR A 142 -0.26 4.35 19.00
C THR A 142 -0.95 5.70 18.94
N LEU A 143 -2.04 5.84 19.65
CA LEU A 143 -2.82 7.08 19.68
C LEU A 143 -2.13 8.14 20.55
N ALA A 144 -2.06 9.38 20.05
CA ALA A 144 -1.53 10.50 20.81
C ALA A 144 -2.51 10.96 21.88
N GLU A 145 -1.99 11.70 22.88
CA GLU A 145 -2.82 12.41 23.83
C GLU A 145 -3.55 13.56 23.12
N ASN A 146 -4.87 13.59 23.24
CA ASN A 146 -5.64 14.70 22.71
C ASN A 146 -5.52 15.91 23.64
N GLU A 147 -4.97 17.00 23.14
CA GLU A 147 -5.22 18.33 23.71
C GLU A 147 -6.70 18.67 23.43
N GLY A 148 -7.60 18.24 24.33
CA GLY A 148 -9.01 18.62 24.23
C GLY A 148 -10.06 17.54 24.40
N GLY A 149 -9.71 16.30 24.78
CA GLY A 149 -10.64 15.33 25.37
C GLY A 149 -11.94 15.02 24.61
N ALA A 150 -12.00 15.21 23.30
CA ALA A 150 -13.18 14.84 22.53
C ALA A 150 -13.28 13.31 22.52
N ALA A 151 -14.31 12.78 23.17
CA ALA A 151 -14.69 11.39 23.05
C ALA A 151 -14.88 11.08 21.56
N VAL A 152 -14.00 10.26 20.98
CA VAL A 152 -14.17 9.75 19.63
C VAL A 152 -15.48 8.97 19.61
N ILE A 153 -16.34 9.31 18.70
CA ILE A 153 -17.71 8.84 18.61
C ILE A 153 -17.75 7.29 18.71
N GLY A 154 -18.28 6.79 19.81
CA GLY A 154 -18.69 5.38 19.97
C GLY A 154 -17.61 4.36 20.33
N VAL A 155 -16.33 4.72 20.53
CA VAL A 155 -15.27 3.81 20.97
C VAL A 155 -14.42 4.50 22.02
N GLY A 156 -14.42 3.99 23.25
CA GLY A 156 -13.54 4.47 24.30
C GLY A 156 -12.08 4.13 23.98
N VAL A 157 -11.41 4.96 23.19
CA VAL A 157 -9.98 4.85 22.95
C VAL A 157 -9.25 5.82 23.88
N ALA A 158 -8.16 5.38 24.48
CA ALA A 158 -7.33 6.15 25.39
C ALA A 158 -6.03 6.60 24.71
N ALA A 159 -5.49 7.71 25.17
CA ALA A 159 -4.15 8.13 24.85
C ALA A 159 -3.12 7.02 25.17
N GLY A 160 -2.13 6.85 24.33
CA GLY A 160 -1.14 5.77 24.45
C GLY A 160 -1.66 4.38 24.09
N GLN A 161 -2.95 4.24 23.79
CA GLN A 161 -3.51 2.97 23.33
C GLN A 161 -2.96 2.60 21.96
N GLU A 162 -2.58 1.34 21.81
CA GLU A 162 -2.20 0.76 20.53
C GLU A 162 -3.40 0.04 19.90
N ILE A 163 -3.71 0.38 18.65
CA ILE A 163 -4.80 -0.23 17.87
C ILE A 163 -4.30 -0.66 16.49
N SER A 164 -5.05 -1.52 15.79
CA SER A 164 -4.71 -1.89 14.42
C SER A 164 -4.87 -0.69 13.47
N PHE A 165 -4.11 -0.70 12.36
CA PHE A 165 -4.28 0.32 11.32
C PHE A 165 -5.70 0.34 10.75
N GLN A 166 -6.36 -0.80 10.62
CA GLN A 166 -7.73 -0.86 10.12
C GLN A 166 -8.74 -0.26 11.12
N ASP A 167 -8.56 -0.46 12.43
CA ASP A 167 -9.36 0.25 13.44
C ASP A 167 -9.15 1.77 13.33
N TYR A 168 -7.89 2.21 13.23
CA TYR A 168 -7.55 3.62 13.06
C TYR A 168 -8.14 4.21 11.78
N PHE A 169 -7.92 3.55 10.64
CA PHE A 169 -8.23 4.11 9.32
C PHE A 169 -9.72 4.02 8.98
N VAL A 170 -10.33 2.84 9.18
CA VAL A 170 -11.72 2.59 8.78
C VAL A 170 -12.69 2.90 9.91
N ARG A 171 -12.45 2.32 11.11
CA ARG A 171 -13.39 2.46 12.22
C ARG A 171 -13.37 3.85 12.84
N LEU A 172 -12.18 4.43 13.07
CA LEU A 172 -12.00 5.79 13.60
C LEU A 172 -11.88 6.86 12.52
N GLN A 173 -11.98 6.48 11.23
CA GLN A 173 -11.86 7.40 10.08
C GLN A 173 -10.61 8.30 10.17
N HIS A 174 -9.51 7.74 10.73
CA HIS A 174 -8.26 8.45 11.03
C HIS A 174 -8.43 9.84 11.68
N ALA A 175 -9.46 10.01 12.48
CA ALA A 175 -9.79 11.30 13.12
C ALA A 175 -8.96 11.60 14.38
N VAL A 176 -8.22 10.62 14.90
CA VAL A 176 -7.41 10.72 16.13
C VAL A 176 -5.94 10.94 15.77
N ALA A 177 -5.23 11.74 16.57
CA ALA A 177 -3.79 11.97 16.39
C ALA A 177 -2.97 10.72 16.74
N VAL A 178 -1.82 10.57 16.08
CA VAL A 178 -0.92 9.42 16.18
C VAL A 178 0.40 9.84 16.81
N SER A 179 0.89 9.10 17.81
CA SER A 179 2.19 9.30 18.42
C SER A 179 3.24 8.25 18.05
N GLY A 180 2.83 7.13 17.41
CA GLY A 180 3.75 6.10 17.01
C GLY A 180 3.14 5.09 16.03
N VAL A 181 4.00 4.46 15.26
CA VAL A 181 3.67 3.36 14.37
C VAL A 181 4.67 2.24 14.58
N ARG A 182 4.18 1.01 14.70
CA ARG A 182 4.99 -0.20 14.88
C ARG A 182 4.47 -1.31 13.97
N PHE A 183 5.38 -2.15 13.51
CA PHE A 183 5.05 -3.32 12.67
C PHE A 183 5.20 -4.59 13.50
N ALA A 184 4.10 -5.02 14.12
CA ALA A 184 4.08 -6.21 14.95
C ALA A 184 4.29 -7.46 14.09
N GLY A 185 5.20 -8.34 14.50
CA GLY A 185 5.57 -9.55 13.77
C GLY A 185 6.67 -9.36 12.73
N ALA A 186 7.12 -8.11 12.45
CA ALA A 186 8.15 -7.86 11.46
C ALA A 186 9.45 -8.61 11.75
N GLU A 187 9.89 -8.68 13.00
CA GLU A 187 11.15 -9.34 13.40
C GLU A 187 11.18 -10.83 13.05
N ALA A 188 10.03 -11.50 13.05
CA ALA A 188 9.89 -12.91 12.73
C ALA A 188 9.50 -13.18 11.28
N ALA A 189 9.15 -12.13 10.53
CA ALA A 189 8.73 -12.23 9.15
C ALA A 189 9.92 -12.55 8.23
N GLN A 190 9.61 -13.22 7.13
CA GLN A 190 10.55 -13.47 6.03
C GLN A 190 9.93 -12.98 4.73
N PRO A 191 10.74 -12.53 3.76
CA PRO A 191 10.23 -12.20 2.44
C PRO A 191 9.51 -13.40 1.82
N ALA A 192 8.32 -13.18 1.28
CA ALA A 192 7.61 -14.25 0.61
C ALA A 192 8.40 -14.81 -0.59
N PRO A 193 8.11 -16.06 -1.01
CA PRO A 193 8.83 -16.69 -2.11
C PRO A 193 8.85 -15.82 -3.38
N GLY A 194 10.06 -15.53 -3.88
CA GLY A 194 10.28 -14.75 -5.08
C GLY A 194 10.46 -13.23 -4.86
N VAL A 195 10.21 -12.67 -3.69
CA VAL A 195 10.35 -11.22 -3.40
C VAL A 195 11.79 -10.75 -3.62
N LEU A 196 12.76 -11.36 -2.95
CA LEU A 196 14.17 -10.96 -3.09
C LEU A 196 14.71 -11.19 -4.51
N ALA A 197 14.28 -12.27 -5.16
CA ALA A 197 14.65 -12.54 -6.54
C ALA A 197 14.08 -11.50 -7.51
N ALA A 198 12.84 -11.04 -7.30
CA ALA A 198 12.24 -9.99 -8.10
C ALA A 198 12.99 -8.65 -7.94
N ILE A 199 13.35 -8.28 -6.72
CA ILE A 199 14.13 -7.06 -6.45
C ILE A 199 15.52 -7.16 -7.11
N ALA A 200 16.22 -8.28 -6.93
CA ALA A 200 17.57 -8.46 -7.46
C ALA A 200 17.61 -8.52 -8.99
N GLY A 201 16.59 -9.10 -9.63
CA GLY A 201 16.51 -9.30 -11.09
C GLY A 201 15.85 -8.14 -11.84
N ALA A 202 15.27 -7.16 -11.17
CA ALA A 202 14.61 -6.04 -11.82
C ALA A 202 15.64 -5.11 -12.49
N GLU A 203 15.30 -4.53 -13.64
CA GLU A 203 16.07 -3.42 -14.24
C GLU A 203 15.80 -2.13 -13.43
N VAL A 204 14.55 -1.94 -13.00
CA VAL A 204 14.13 -0.81 -12.16
C VAL A 204 13.31 -1.33 -10.99
N VAL A 205 13.61 -0.85 -9.80
CA VAL A 205 12.77 -1.04 -8.61
C VAL A 205 11.96 0.23 -8.38
N VAL A 206 10.66 0.11 -8.38
CA VAL A 206 9.75 1.25 -8.20
C VAL A 206 9.15 1.23 -6.80
N VAL A 207 9.23 2.36 -6.09
CA VAL A 207 8.42 2.59 -4.89
C VAL A 207 7.19 3.37 -5.33
N ALA A 208 6.05 2.71 -5.32
CA ALA A 208 4.78 3.30 -5.75
C ALA A 208 4.37 4.51 -4.88
N PRO A 209 3.51 5.44 -5.38
CA PRO A 209 3.00 6.57 -4.63
C PRO A 209 2.01 6.13 -3.54
N SER A 210 2.55 5.46 -2.55
CA SER A 210 1.86 4.90 -1.40
C SER A 210 2.32 5.61 -0.12
N ASN A 211 1.54 5.52 0.95
CA ASN A 211 1.92 6.11 2.23
C ASN A 211 3.28 5.58 2.70
N PRO A 212 4.29 6.44 2.90
CA PRO A 212 5.64 6.00 3.28
C PRO A 212 5.69 5.25 4.61
N ILE A 213 4.79 5.61 5.53
CA ILE A 213 4.77 5.06 6.90
C ILE A 213 4.03 3.72 6.95
N VAL A 214 2.76 3.71 6.53
CA VAL A 214 1.86 2.57 6.79
C VAL A 214 1.66 1.64 5.59
N SER A 215 2.14 2.01 4.39
CA SER A 215 2.08 1.13 3.22
C SER A 215 3.45 0.63 2.78
N ILE A 216 4.44 1.53 2.62
CA ILE A 216 5.81 1.16 2.24
C ILE A 216 6.61 0.70 3.47
N GLY A 217 6.39 1.35 4.62
CA GLY A 217 7.04 1.00 5.88
C GLY A 217 6.95 -0.48 6.25
N PRO A 218 5.75 -1.10 6.25
CA PRO A 218 5.61 -2.53 6.57
C PRO A 218 6.37 -3.44 5.59
N VAL A 219 6.34 -3.14 4.28
CA VAL A 219 7.11 -3.89 3.27
C VAL A 219 8.60 -3.83 3.59
N MET A 220 9.10 -2.63 3.89
CA MET A 220 10.52 -2.39 4.21
C MET A 220 10.91 -2.90 5.60
N ALA A 221 9.95 -3.19 6.46
CA ALA A 221 10.20 -3.76 7.79
C ALA A 221 10.42 -5.28 7.75
N VAL A 222 10.06 -5.96 6.67
CA VAL A 222 10.36 -7.39 6.49
C VAL A 222 11.87 -7.55 6.32
N PRO A 223 12.56 -8.34 7.18
CA PRO A 223 14.00 -8.50 7.13
C PRO A 223 14.52 -8.91 5.76
N GLY A 224 15.57 -8.26 5.29
CA GLY A 224 16.19 -8.50 3.99
C GLY A 224 15.59 -7.72 2.83
N ILE A 225 14.33 -7.25 2.88
CA ILE A 225 13.75 -6.45 1.79
C ILE A 225 14.43 -5.09 1.70
N ARG A 226 14.55 -4.36 2.82
CA ARG A 226 15.22 -3.06 2.85
C ARG A 226 16.65 -3.13 2.33
N ASP A 227 17.40 -4.14 2.76
CA ASP A 227 18.80 -4.31 2.36
C ASP A 227 18.91 -4.65 0.86
N ALA A 228 18.02 -5.50 0.34
CA ALA A 228 17.97 -5.82 -1.08
C ALA A 228 17.63 -4.60 -1.95
N VAL A 229 16.69 -3.75 -1.51
CA VAL A 229 16.33 -2.50 -2.21
C VAL A 229 17.49 -1.49 -2.11
N ALA A 230 18.07 -1.30 -0.93
CA ALA A 230 19.18 -0.38 -0.71
C ALA A 230 20.43 -0.74 -1.52
N ALA A 231 20.70 -2.04 -1.69
CA ALA A 231 21.79 -2.53 -2.54
C ALA A 231 21.63 -2.15 -4.04
N ARG A 232 20.41 -1.81 -4.44
CA ARG A 232 20.03 -1.37 -5.79
C ARG A 232 19.69 0.12 -5.87
N ARG A 233 20.11 0.91 -4.87
CA ARG A 233 19.67 2.29 -4.64
C ARG A 233 19.62 3.14 -5.92
N ASP A 234 20.62 3.06 -6.78
CA ASP A 234 20.72 3.86 -7.99
C ASP A 234 19.66 3.51 -9.06
N ASP A 235 19.14 2.30 -9.02
CA ASP A 235 18.07 1.79 -9.88
C ASP A 235 16.69 1.85 -9.21
N VAL A 236 16.60 2.43 -7.99
CA VAL A 236 15.34 2.62 -7.28
C VAL A 236 14.76 3.99 -7.59
N VAL A 237 13.57 4.00 -8.17
CA VAL A 237 12.78 5.20 -8.45
C VAL A 237 11.53 5.22 -7.59
N ALA A 238 11.42 6.20 -6.72
CA ALA A 238 10.25 6.40 -5.88
C ALA A 238 9.34 7.49 -6.46
N VAL A 239 8.03 7.33 -6.33
CA VAL A 239 7.06 8.37 -6.67
C VAL A 239 6.47 8.92 -5.37
N SER A 240 6.46 10.24 -5.22
CA SER A 240 5.86 10.88 -4.03
C SER A 240 4.36 10.66 -3.98
N PRO A 241 3.79 10.30 -2.81
CA PRO A 241 2.35 10.26 -2.62
C PRO A 241 1.73 11.64 -2.34
N LEU A 242 2.57 12.69 -2.24
CA LEU A 242 2.12 14.05 -1.94
C LEU A 242 2.14 14.91 -3.20
N VAL A 243 1.13 15.76 -3.32
CA VAL A 243 0.95 16.78 -4.35
C VAL A 243 0.60 18.10 -3.66
N GLY A 244 1.42 19.14 -3.83
CA GLY A 244 1.25 20.40 -3.14
C GLY A 244 1.25 20.26 -1.61
N GLY A 245 2.09 19.36 -1.08
CA GLY A 245 2.19 19.09 0.35
C GLY A 245 1.03 18.30 0.95
N LYS A 246 0.13 17.72 0.13
CA LYS A 246 -1.05 16.96 0.62
C LYS A 246 -1.14 15.60 -0.05
N ALA A 247 -1.60 14.62 0.72
CA ALA A 247 -1.96 13.32 0.16
C ALA A 247 -3.26 13.42 -0.64
N LEU A 248 -3.29 12.83 -1.86
CA LEU A 248 -4.50 12.76 -2.67
C LEU A 248 -5.54 11.82 -2.06
N LYS A 249 -5.09 10.78 -1.34
CA LYS A 249 -5.94 9.86 -0.56
C LYS A 249 -5.22 9.45 0.72
N GLY A 250 -5.99 9.32 1.79
CA GLY A 250 -5.47 8.90 3.09
C GLY A 250 -4.64 9.99 3.80
N PRO A 251 -4.13 9.71 4.99
CA PRO A 251 -3.53 10.69 5.89
C PRO A 251 -1.99 10.74 5.82
N ALA A 252 -1.35 10.59 4.62
CA ALA A 252 0.10 10.49 4.56
C ALA A 252 0.81 11.77 5.05
N ASP A 253 0.34 12.95 4.65
CA ASP A 253 0.85 14.25 5.10
C ASP A 253 0.67 14.43 6.60
N ARG A 254 -0.50 14.06 7.12
CA ARG A 254 -0.78 14.14 8.54
C ARG A 254 0.08 13.18 9.36
N LEU A 255 0.22 11.91 8.94
CA LEU A 255 1.07 10.93 9.63
C LEU A 255 2.54 11.35 9.62
N LEU A 256 3.04 11.90 8.50
CA LEU A 256 4.39 12.45 8.46
C LEU A 256 4.59 13.51 9.54
N ARG A 257 3.70 14.49 9.64
CA ARG A 257 3.77 15.59 10.61
C ARG A 257 3.65 15.07 12.05
N GLU A 258 2.67 14.21 12.33
CA GLU A 258 2.42 13.67 13.67
C GLU A 258 3.58 12.81 14.17
N LEU A 259 4.33 12.18 13.27
CA LEU A 259 5.54 11.40 13.57
C LEU A 259 6.85 12.20 13.47
N GLY A 260 6.77 13.54 13.38
CA GLY A 260 7.94 14.42 13.42
C GLY A 260 8.69 14.56 12.10
N HIS A 261 8.11 14.12 10.99
CA HIS A 261 8.65 14.35 9.65
C HIS A 261 8.05 15.60 9.01
N ALA A 262 8.77 16.20 8.05
CA ALA A 262 8.18 17.25 7.23
C ALA A 262 7.02 16.68 6.38
N ASP A 263 5.87 17.35 6.39
CA ASP A 263 4.66 16.98 5.64
C ASP A 263 4.72 17.46 4.18
N SER A 264 5.85 17.22 3.53
CA SER A 264 6.17 17.64 2.17
C SER A 264 6.95 16.55 1.42
N VAL A 265 7.15 16.74 0.13
CA VAL A 265 8.01 15.87 -0.68
C VAL A 265 9.44 15.76 -0.14
N VAL A 266 9.91 16.78 0.59
CA VAL A 266 11.23 16.77 1.26
C VAL A 266 11.25 15.78 2.43
N GLY A 267 10.15 15.67 3.19
CA GLY A 267 10.00 14.64 4.23
C GLY A 267 10.02 13.25 3.64
N VAL A 268 9.31 13.03 2.53
CA VAL A 268 9.36 11.77 1.77
C VAL A 268 10.78 11.49 1.26
N ALA A 269 11.45 12.49 0.70
CA ALA A 269 12.83 12.38 0.23
C ALA A 269 13.77 11.90 1.34
N ARG A 270 13.72 12.49 2.52
CA ARG A 270 14.55 12.09 3.67
C ARG A 270 14.31 10.66 4.13
N LEU A 271 13.06 10.19 4.08
CA LEU A 271 12.69 8.81 4.40
C LEU A 271 13.23 7.83 3.36
N TYR A 272 13.27 8.23 2.09
CA TYR A 272 13.62 7.35 0.98
C TYR A 272 15.10 7.42 0.58
N ALA A 273 15.82 8.48 0.90
CA ALA A 273 17.23 8.65 0.57
C ALA A 273 18.14 7.47 0.95
N PRO A 274 17.90 6.74 2.05
CA PRO A 274 18.71 5.57 2.38
C PRO A 274 18.64 4.42 1.38
N PHE A 275 17.58 4.34 0.55
CA PHE A 275 17.36 3.18 -0.33
C PHE A 275 16.88 3.53 -1.75
N ALA A 276 16.55 4.80 -2.05
CA ALA A 276 16.17 5.23 -3.38
C ALA A 276 17.18 6.24 -3.96
N GLY A 277 17.44 6.12 -5.26
CA GLY A 277 18.31 7.03 -6.00
C GLY A 277 17.56 8.20 -6.63
N THR A 278 16.26 8.03 -6.90
CA THR A 278 15.43 9.04 -7.58
C THR A 278 14.11 9.20 -6.85
N LEU A 279 13.64 10.44 -6.71
CA LEU A 279 12.28 10.76 -6.31
C LEU A 279 11.61 11.56 -7.44
N VAL A 280 10.48 11.05 -7.88
CA VAL A 280 9.54 11.73 -8.78
C VAL A 280 8.56 12.51 -7.94
N ILE A 281 8.44 13.81 -8.18
CA ILE A 281 7.51 14.71 -7.49
C ILE A 281 6.57 15.39 -8.48
N ASP A 282 5.45 15.85 -7.98
CA ASP A 282 4.46 16.56 -8.79
C ASP A 282 4.95 17.97 -9.19
N GLU A 283 4.43 18.49 -10.31
CA GLU A 283 4.67 19.85 -10.77
C GLU A 283 4.26 20.90 -9.72
N ALA A 284 3.25 20.61 -8.90
CA ALA A 284 2.83 21.49 -7.80
C ALA A 284 3.89 21.66 -6.69
N ASP A 285 4.86 20.76 -6.62
CA ASP A 285 5.97 20.78 -5.67
C ASP A 285 7.32 21.12 -6.32
N ALA A 286 7.32 21.63 -7.57
CA ALA A 286 8.53 21.88 -8.35
C ALA A 286 9.54 22.80 -7.66
N GLU A 287 9.07 23.75 -6.85
CA GLU A 287 9.92 24.67 -6.07
C GLU A 287 10.78 23.95 -5.01
N LEU A 288 10.36 22.75 -4.57
CA LEU A 288 11.06 21.93 -3.58
C LEU A 288 12.10 20.98 -4.20
N ALA A 289 12.29 21.01 -5.52
CA ALA A 289 13.18 20.09 -6.23
C ALA A 289 14.63 20.16 -5.75
N GLU A 290 15.15 21.37 -5.43
CA GLU A 290 16.50 21.53 -4.89
C GLU A 290 16.62 20.96 -3.48
N ASP A 291 15.60 21.09 -2.64
CA ASP A 291 15.59 20.54 -1.29
C ASP A 291 15.54 18.99 -1.34
N VAL A 292 14.84 18.41 -2.33
CA VAL A 292 14.88 16.96 -2.60
C VAL A 292 16.27 16.51 -3.01
N ARG A 293 16.96 17.29 -3.89
CA ARG A 293 18.35 17.00 -4.27
C ARG A 293 19.31 17.12 -3.08
N ALA A 294 19.10 18.12 -2.23
CA ALA A 294 19.87 18.30 -1.00
C ALA A 294 19.67 17.14 0.00
N ALA A 295 18.52 16.45 -0.05
CA ALA A 295 18.26 15.22 0.71
C ALA A 295 18.99 13.98 0.15
N GLY A 296 19.68 14.10 -1.02
CA GLY A 296 20.51 13.04 -1.58
C GLY A 296 19.88 12.18 -2.65
N LEU A 297 18.78 12.62 -3.28
CA LEU A 297 18.15 11.94 -4.41
C LEU A 297 18.23 12.77 -5.69
N ARG A 298 18.22 12.10 -6.83
CA ARG A 298 17.84 12.75 -8.08
C ARG A 298 16.36 13.14 -7.98
N CYS A 299 16.02 14.33 -8.45
CA CYS A 299 14.64 14.81 -8.46
C CYS A 299 14.14 14.95 -9.89
N VAL A 300 13.02 14.29 -10.18
CA VAL A 300 12.28 14.40 -11.44
C VAL A 300 10.96 15.08 -11.13
N VAL A 301 10.62 16.13 -11.88
CA VAL A 301 9.36 16.87 -11.73
C VAL A 301 8.48 16.57 -12.93
N THR A 302 7.25 16.10 -12.68
CA THR A 302 6.26 15.78 -13.72
C THR A 302 4.85 15.77 -13.10
N ASP A 303 3.80 15.71 -13.94
CA ASP A 303 2.44 15.43 -13.46
C ASP A 303 2.36 14.01 -12.88
N THR A 304 2.12 13.89 -11.58
CA THR A 304 2.00 12.60 -10.88
C THR A 304 0.55 12.20 -10.61
N ILE A 305 -0.42 13.02 -11.03
CA ILE A 305 -1.84 12.76 -10.78
C ILE A 305 -2.39 11.76 -11.80
N MET A 306 -2.51 10.53 -11.41
CA MET A 306 -3.07 9.42 -12.21
C MET A 306 -4.59 9.51 -12.29
N ARG A 307 -5.11 10.53 -13.02
CA ARG A 307 -6.54 10.80 -13.16
C ARG A 307 -7.26 9.74 -14.00
N ASP A 308 -6.55 9.14 -14.91
CA ASP A 308 -7.00 8.10 -15.84
C ASP A 308 -5.82 7.15 -16.19
N PRO A 309 -6.06 6.03 -16.89
CA PRO A 309 -5.02 5.09 -17.29
C PRO A 309 -3.93 5.72 -18.17
N ALA A 310 -4.26 6.68 -19.04
CA ALA A 310 -3.28 7.34 -19.91
C ALA A 310 -2.30 8.19 -19.10
N ALA A 311 -2.80 8.96 -18.11
CA ALA A 311 -1.97 9.74 -17.20
C ALA A 311 -1.07 8.81 -16.34
N ALA A 312 -1.59 7.67 -15.90
CA ALA A 312 -0.80 6.68 -15.17
C ALA A 312 0.30 6.06 -16.06
N ALA A 313 0.01 5.76 -17.32
CA ALA A 313 1.00 5.26 -18.28
C ALA A 313 2.10 6.31 -18.56
N ALA A 314 1.72 7.58 -18.76
CA ALA A 314 2.68 8.67 -18.96
C ALA A 314 3.63 8.83 -17.76
N LEU A 315 3.11 8.75 -16.53
CA LEU A 315 3.94 8.74 -15.34
C LEU A 315 4.90 7.53 -15.32
N CYS A 316 4.44 6.36 -15.72
CA CYS A 316 5.27 5.17 -15.79
C CYS A 316 6.40 5.28 -16.81
N GLU A 317 6.18 5.93 -17.96
CA GLU A 317 7.27 6.23 -18.92
C GLU A 317 8.37 7.07 -18.27
N VAL A 318 8.01 8.13 -17.53
CA VAL A 318 8.96 8.96 -16.78
C VAL A 318 9.69 8.16 -15.71
N VAL A 319 8.97 7.32 -14.95
CA VAL A 319 9.54 6.45 -13.90
C VAL A 319 10.56 5.47 -14.48
N LEU A 320 10.33 5.00 -15.70
CA LEU A 320 11.23 4.08 -16.41
C LEU A 320 12.35 4.81 -17.19
N GLY A 321 12.38 6.15 -17.17
CA GLY A 321 13.39 6.96 -17.89
C GLY A 321 13.22 6.92 -19.42
N ARG A 322 12.00 6.80 -19.90
CA ARG A 322 11.61 6.73 -21.32
C ARG A 322 10.98 8.02 -21.79
#